data_a1f7ea2657a1add25a878243495ae85b
#
_entry.id   a1f7ea2657a1add25a878243495ae85b
#
_cell.length_a   1.000
_cell.length_b   1.000
_cell.length_c   1.000
_cell.angle_alpha   90.00
_cell.angle_beta   90.00
_cell.angle_gamma   90.00
#
_symmetry.space_group_name_H-M   'P 1'
#
loop_
_entity.id
_entity.type
_entity.pdbx_description
1 polymer ?
#
loop_
_entity_poly.entity_id
_entity_poly.type
_entity_poly.pdbx_seq_one_letter_code
_entity_poly.pdbx_strand_id
1 'polypeptide(L)'
;MNTKKKVIAATLVTLVLMGCGRKTVADNVAVFNPDLQLEYCVEQAVKTLKVIPETDSLPRSIIPGTNRWRYTDYKDWTSGFWPGTLWYMYEFTKDKELEKAADHYTEYLTPLSLSPATDHDLGFQVMCSFGNGYRLTKNPEYKKVLLRTADTLATLFNPKVGTILSWPRDVPNMEWPQHNTIMDNMINLELLFWASKNGGDKRLYDMAVSHADVTMKNHFRPDYTSYHVVVYDRETGKKIKGVTHQGYDDASMWARGQAWAIYGYTMVYRETHDPKFLDFAHKVTRVYLDRLPKDNIPYWDFNAPDIPNAPRDASAAAVVASALIELADFTTDTALCKEYRTKAEAMLKELSVPVSYTHLRAHETDS
;
A
#
# COMPACT_ATOMS: atom_id res chain seq x y z
N MET A 1 2.40 27.45 -20.78
CA MET A 1 1.06 27.08 -21.27
C MET A 1 1.12 25.62 -21.71
N ASN A 2 0.42 24.75 -21.01
CA ASN A 2 0.10 23.35 -21.35
C ASN A 2 1.21 22.29 -21.48
N THR A 3 1.61 21.70 -20.33
CA THR A 3 2.28 20.39 -20.30
C THR A 3 1.93 19.58 -19.03
N LYS A 4 0.69 19.64 -18.53
CA LYS A 4 0.24 18.86 -17.35
C LYS A 4 -1.07 18.10 -17.56
N LYS A 5 -1.35 17.67 -18.79
CA LYS A 5 -2.56 16.86 -19.11
C LYS A 5 -2.24 15.58 -19.90
N LYS A 6 -1.19 14.81 -19.54
CA LYS A 6 -0.84 13.57 -20.26
C LYS A 6 -0.33 12.48 -19.31
N VAL A 7 -1.14 12.04 -18.36
CA VAL A 7 -0.85 10.80 -17.61
C VAL A 7 -2.07 9.87 -17.57
N ILE A 8 -3.11 10.14 -18.33
CA ILE A 8 -4.18 9.17 -18.62
C ILE A 8 -4.46 9.27 -20.13
N ALA A 9 -3.57 8.71 -20.95
CA ALA A 9 -3.89 8.44 -22.36
C ALA A 9 -3.23 7.11 -22.74
N ALA A 10 -4.01 6.04 -22.69
CA ALA A 10 -3.67 4.79 -23.33
C ALA A 10 -3.57 5.01 -24.84
N THR A 11 -2.38 4.82 -25.40
CA THR A 11 -2.15 4.84 -26.85
C THR A 11 -2.73 3.56 -27.44
N LEU A 12 -3.88 3.66 -28.11
CA LEU A 12 -4.38 2.65 -29.04
C LEU A 12 -3.44 2.58 -30.24
N VAL A 13 -2.76 1.47 -30.41
CA VAL A 13 -2.12 1.12 -31.69
C VAL A 13 -3.02 0.11 -32.41
N THR A 14 -3.69 0.61 -33.44
CA THR A 14 -4.48 -0.20 -34.39
C THR A 14 -3.52 -0.79 -35.42
N LEU A 15 -3.24 -2.08 -35.39
CA LEU A 15 -2.64 -2.80 -36.51
C LEU A 15 -3.72 -3.62 -37.21
N VAL A 16 -4.09 -3.16 -38.42
CA VAL A 16 -4.89 -3.93 -39.37
C VAL A 16 -3.97 -4.91 -40.09
N LEU A 17 -4.18 -6.20 -39.88
CA LEU A 17 -3.70 -7.25 -40.78
C LEU A 17 -4.88 -8.03 -41.33
N MET A 18 -5.17 -7.84 -42.60
CA MET A 18 -6.04 -8.72 -43.38
C MET A 18 -5.31 -10.06 -43.64
N GLY A 19 -5.93 -11.14 -43.25
CA GLY A 19 -5.50 -12.49 -43.59
C GLY A 19 -6.64 -13.48 -43.41
N CYS A 20 -7.04 -14.09 -44.52
CA CYS A 20 -8.18 -15.02 -44.69
C CYS A 20 -8.11 -16.30 -43.84
N GLY A 21 -9.22 -16.67 -43.22
CA GLY A 21 -9.69 -18.06 -43.14
C GLY A 21 -9.24 -18.90 -41.96
N ARG A 22 -10.11 -18.97 -40.95
CA ARG A 22 -10.71 -20.12 -40.26
C ARG A 22 -11.31 -19.62 -38.95
N LYS A 23 -12.61 -19.77 -38.78
CA LYS A 23 -13.29 -19.55 -37.51
C LYS A 23 -12.86 -20.65 -36.55
N THR A 24 -11.85 -20.34 -35.74
CA THR A 24 -11.64 -20.96 -34.43
C THR A 24 -12.41 -20.12 -33.43
N VAL A 25 -13.14 -20.76 -32.53
CA VAL A 25 -13.78 -20.13 -31.38
C VAL A 25 -12.63 -19.41 -30.60
N ALA A 26 -12.47 -18.13 -30.87
CA ALA A 26 -11.57 -17.31 -30.10
C ALA A 26 -12.26 -17.09 -28.74
N ASP A 27 -11.64 -17.59 -27.68
CA ASP A 27 -11.94 -17.19 -26.33
C ASP A 27 -12.00 -15.66 -26.30
N ASN A 28 -13.19 -15.10 -26.11
CA ASN A 28 -13.40 -13.69 -25.84
C ASN A 28 -12.81 -13.40 -24.44
N VAL A 29 -11.51 -13.29 -24.36
CA VAL A 29 -10.85 -12.73 -23.16
C VAL A 29 -11.27 -11.27 -23.13
N ALA A 30 -12.27 -10.94 -22.33
CA ALA A 30 -12.70 -9.57 -22.13
C ALA A 30 -11.48 -8.72 -21.76
N VAL A 31 -11.22 -7.68 -22.54
CA VAL A 31 -10.13 -6.73 -22.27
C VAL A 31 -10.46 -6.07 -20.93
N PHE A 32 -9.48 -6.04 -20.01
CA PHE A 32 -9.63 -5.32 -18.76
C PHE A 32 -9.89 -3.82 -19.06
N ASN A 33 -10.99 -3.30 -18.51
CA ASN A 33 -11.37 -1.89 -18.68
C ASN A 33 -11.37 -1.22 -17.31
N PRO A 34 -10.36 -0.38 -17.00
CA PRO A 34 -10.27 0.32 -15.73
C PRO A 34 -11.45 1.22 -15.42
N ASP A 35 -12.02 1.91 -16.44
CA ASP A 35 -13.13 2.84 -16.23
C ASP A 35 -14.38 2.11 -15.74
N LEU A 36 -14.70 0.95 -16.32
CA LEU A 36 -15.81 0.12 -15.85
C LEU A 36 -15.60 -0.39 -14.42
N GLN A 37 -14.36 -0.69 -14.04
CA GLN A 37 -14.05 -1.09 -12.67
C GLN A 37 -14.19 0.08 -11.70
N LEU A 38 -13.76 1.28 -12.09
CA LEU A 38 -13.93 2.49 -11.29
C LEU A 38 -15.40 2.86 -11.14
N GLU A 39 -16.22 2.76 -12.20
CA GLU A 39 -17.68 2.94 -12.12
C GLU A 39 -18.30 1.97 -11.10
N TYR A 40 -17.91 0.69 -11.14
CA TYR A 40 -18.35 -0.30 -10.15
C TYR A 40 -17.92 0.09 -8.73
N CYS A 41 -16.68 0.54 -8.53
CA CYS A 41 -16.20 1.00 -7.24
C CYS A 41 -17.00 2.20 -6.72
N VAL A 42 -17.32 3.17 -7.58
CA VAL A 42 -18.18 4.32 -7.24
C VAL A 42 -19.56 3.83 -6.78
N GLU A 43 -20.16 2.90 -7.53
CA GLU A 43 -21.48 2.33 -7.17
C GLU A 43 -21.45 1.67 -5.79
N GLN A 44 -20.39 0.90 -5.48
CA GLN A 44 -20.23 0.25 -4.17
C GLN A 44 -19.97 1.29 -3.06
N ALA A 45 -19.16 2.32 -3.30
CA ALA A 45 -18.94 3.39 -2.34
C ALA A 45 -20.24 4.13 -2.00
N VAL A 46 -21.04 4.48 -3.00
CA VAL A 46 -22.36 5.13 -2.81
C VAL A 46 -23.33 4.22 -2.03
N LYS A 47 -23.36 2.91 -2.32
CA LYS A 47 -24.16 1.94 -1.55
C LYS A 47 -23.70 1.87 -0.10
N THR A 48 -22.40 1.86 0.12
CA THR A 48 -21.80 1.82 1.47
C THR A 48 -22.16 3.08 2.27
N LEU A 49 -22.07 4.27 1.67
CA LEU A 49 -22.48 5.53 2.32
C LEU A 49 -23.92 5.51 2.83
N LYS A 50 -24.84 4.80 2.17
CA LYS A 50 -26.25 4.70 2.57
C LYS A 50 -26.50 3.80 3.78
N VAL A 51 -25.52 2.94 4.14
CA VAL A 51 -25.69 1.95 5.22
C VAL A 51 -24.74 2.18 6.40
N ILE A 52 -23.79 3.10 6.28
CA ILE A 52 -22.94 3.51 7.41
C ILE A 52 -23.82 4.25 8.42
N PRO A 53 -23.73 3.93 9.72
CA PRO A 53 -24.42 4.69 10.76
C PRO A 53 -24.04 6.19 10.73
N GLU A 54 -24.95 7.07 11.09
CA GLU A 54 -24.72 8.54 11.22
C GLU A 54 -23.80 8.87 12.42
N THR A 55 -23.00 7.92 12.87
CA THR A 55 -22.03 8.09 13.95
C THR A 55 -20.61 8.06 13.37
N ASP A 56 -19.66 8.51 14.16
CA ASP A 56 -18.23 8.48 13.84
C ASP A 56 -17.71 7.03 13.70
N SER A 57 -18.12 6.36 12.63
CA SER A 57 -17.84 4.96 12.34
C SER A 57 -17.29 4.80 10.92
N LEU A 58 -16.19 4.08 10.80
CA LEU A 58 -15.54 3.79 9.53
C LEU A 58 -15.77 2.32 9.15
N PRO A 59 -16.16 2.02 7.89
CA PRO A 59 -16.28 0.63 7.43
C PRO A 59 -14.89 -0.01 7.39
N ARG A 60 -14.70 -1.11 8.11
CA ARG A 60 -13.42 -1.82 8.20
C ARG A 60 -13.40 -3.09 7.35
N SER A 61 -14.34 -3.97 7.57
CA SER A 61 -14.44 -5.25 6.86
C SER A 61 -15.87 -5.76 6.80
N ILE A 62 -16.16 -6.67 5.87
CA ILE A 62 -17.44 -7.37 5.83
C ILE A 62 -17.38 -8.54 6.81
N ILE A 63 -18.40 -8.65 7.68
CA ILE A 63 -18.52 -9.78 8.60
C ILE A 63 -18.69 -11.07 7.79
N PRO A 64 -17.82 -12.09 7.96
CA PRO A 64 -17.87 -13.31 7.17
C PRO A 64 -19.27 -13.97 7.17
N GLY A 65 -19.72 -14.38 5.99
CA GLY A 65 -21.03 -15.00 5.79
C GLY A 65 -22.24 -14.04 5.87
N THR A 66 -22.00 -12.73 5.88
CA THR A 66 -23.05 -11.70 5.91
C THR A 66 -22.77 -10.59 4.92
N ASN A 67 -23.76 -9.68 4.72
CA ASN A 67 -23.61 -8.43 3.97
C ASN A 67 -23.49 -7.21 4.91
N ARG A 68 -23.02 -7.41 6.15
CA ARG A 68 -22.93 -6.36 7.15
C ARG A 68 -21.47 -5.94 7.33
N TRP A 69 -21.26 -4.63 7.48
CA TRP A 69 -19.98 -4.07 7.83
C TRP A 69 -19.64 -4.30 9.31
N ARG A 70 -18.37 -4.62 9.60
CA ARG A 70 -17.72 -4.33 10.87
C ARG A 70 -17.23 -2.88 10.79
N TYR A 71 -17.53 -2.10 11.78
CA TYR A 71 -17.10 -0.71 11.88
C TYR A 71 -15.97 -0.55 12.88
N THR A 72 -15.20 0.52 12.72
CA THR A 72 -14.12 0.92 13.63
C THR A 72 -14.11 2.43 13.81
N ASP A 73 -13.28 2.92 14.75
CA ASP A 73 -13.06 4.34 14.98
C ASP A 73 -11.78 4.84 14.27
N TYR A 74 -11.45 6.12 14.47
CA TYR A 74 -10.29 6.76 13.86
C TYR A 74 -8.94 6.20 14.32
N LYS A 75 -8.88 5.48 15.44
CA LYS A 75 -7.63 4.92 16.00
C LYS A 75 -7.20 3.64 15.31
N ASP A 76 -8.11 2.94 14.63
CA ASP A 76 -7.78 1.72 13.91
C ASP A 76 -6.83 2.06 12.74
N TRP A 77 -5.83 1.23 12.53
CA TRP A 77 -4.84 1.42 11.47
C TRP A 77 -5.45 1.54 10.07
N THR A 78 -6.62 0.96 9.85
CA THR A 78 -7.34 1.02 8.56
C THR A 78 -8.13 2.30 8.34
N SER A 79 -8.21 3.19 9.33
CA SER A 79 -9.13 4.35 9.33
C SER A 79 -8.96 5.29 8.12
N GLY A 80 -7.74 5.41 7.60
CA GLY A 80 -7.44 6.25 6.43
C GLY A 80 -7.98 5.72 5.10
N PHE A 81 -8.29 4.42 4.98
CA PHE A 81 -8.66 3.81 3.70
C PHE A 81 -10.04 4.27 3.21
N TRP A 82 -11.02 4.38 4.11
CA TRP A 82 -12.36 4.80 3.69
C TRP A 82 -12.39 6.22 3.11
N PRO A 83 -11.92 7.26 3.81
CA PRO A 83 -11.82 8.58 3.20
C PRO A 83 -10.93 8.59 1.95
N GLY A 84 -9.83 7.83 1.95
CA GLY A 84 -8.97 7.69 0.78
C GLY A 84 -9.70 7.14 -0.44
N THR A 85 -10.51 6.10 -0.26
CA THR A 85 -11.37 5.53 -1.32
C THR A 85 -12.34 6.57 -1.84
N LEU A 86 -13.00 7.33 -0.97
CA LEU A 86 -13.94 8.39 -1.37
C LEU A 86 -13.25 9.51 -2.15
N TRP A 87 -12.01 9.90 -1.77
CA TRP A 87 -11.22 10.87 -2.53
C TRP A 87 -10.89 10.38 -3.94
N TYR A 88 -10.55 9.10 -4.13
CA TYR A 88 -10.35 8.53 -5.46
C TYR A 88 -11.64 8.49 -6.27
N MET A 89 -12.78 8.16 -5.64
CA MET A 89 -14.07 8.18 -6.32
C MET A 89 -14.45 9.61 -6.74
N TYR A 90 -14.22 10.60 -5.88
CA TYR A 90 -14.35 12.01 -6.25
C TYR A 90 -13.41 12.42 -7.38
N GLU A 91 -12.15 12.00 -7.33
CA GLU A 91 -11.19 12.30 -8.41
C GLU A 91 -11.67 11.80 -9.77
N PHE A 92 -12.25 10.60 -9.80
CA PHE A 92 -12.78 9.99 -11.02
C PHE A 92 -14.06 10.68 -11.50
N THR A 93 -15.03 10.91 -10.62
CA THR A 93 -16.39 11.37 -10.99
C THR A 93 -16.55 12.88 -10.98
N LYS A 94 -15.81 13.61 -10.15
CA LYS A 94 -16.04 15.01 -9.77
C LYS A 94 -17.39 15.26 -9.07
N ASP A 95 -18.00 14.20 -8.52
CA ASP A 95 -19.26 14.30 -7.79
C ASP A 95 -19.06 15.02 -6.45
N LYS A 96 -19.84 16.09 -6.23
CA LYS A 96 -19.73 16.93 -5.03
C LYS A 96 -20.23 16.25 -3.75
N GLU A 97 -21.11 15.29 -3.84
CA GLU A 97 -21.55 14.51 -2.67
C GLU A 97 -20.44 13.55 -2.21
N LEU A 98 -19.68 12.98 -3.17
CA LEU A 98 -18.49 12.19 -2.83
C LEU A 98 -17.36 13.05 -2.24
N GLU A 99 -17.14 14.26 -2.75
CA GLU A 99 -16.20 15.21 -2.16
C GLU A 99 -16.57 15.53 -0.71
N LYS A 100 -17.84 15.86 -0.47
CA LYS A 100 -18.36 16.18 0.86
C LYS A 100 -18.25 15.00 1.83
N ALA A 101 -18.55 13.80 1.36
CA ALA A 101 -18.37 12.59 2.17
C ALA A 101 -16.89 12.31 2.47
N ALA A 102 -16.00 12.47 1.48
CA ALA A 102 -14.57 12.31 1.66
C ALA A 102 -14.00 13.32 2.68
N ASP A 103 -14.44 14.57 2.59
CA ASP A 103 -14.10 15.65 3.53
C ASP A 103 -14.53 15.29 4.96
N HIS A 104 -15.81 14.93 5.15
CA HIS A 104 -16.36 14.55 6.44
C HIS A 104 -15.55 13.42 7.12
N TYR A 105 -15.32 12.31 6.42
CA TYR A 105 -14.56 11.19 6.98
C TYR A 105 -13.07 11.50 7.14
N THR A 106 -12.52 12.41 6.35
CA THR A 106 -11.13 12.88 6.53
C THR A 106 -11.02 13.71 7.81
N GLU A 107 -11.93 14.67 8.04
CA GLU A 107 -11.92 15.50 9.24
C GLU A 107 -12.08 14.69 10.52
N TYR A 108 -12.82 13.58 10.48
CA TYR A 108 -12.97 12.65 11.60
C TYR A 108 -11.63 12.08 12.09
N LEU A 109 -10.60 12.02 11.23
CA LEU A 109 -9.26 11.55 11.59
C LEU A 109 -8.35 12.65 12.19
N THR A 110 -8.82 13.89 12.30
CA THR A 110 -8.02 15.02 12.87
C THR A 110 -7.36 14.71 14.21
N PRO A 111 -8.01 13.96 15.15
CA PRO A 111 -7.43 13.65 16.45
C PRO A 111 -6.10 12.84 16.38
N LEU A 112 -5.84 12.11 15.27
CA LEU A 112 -4.56 11.42 15.07
C LEU A 112 -3.37 12.37 15.13
N SER A 113 -3.53 13.62 14.66
CA SER A 113 -2.48 14.62 14.66
C SER A 113 -2.29 15.34 16.00
N LEU A 114 -3.21 15.13 16.96
CA LEU A 114 -3.24 15.81 18.24
C LEU A 114 -2.82 14.93 19.41
N SER A 115 -2.62 13.65 19.16
CA SER A 115 -2.27 12.64 20.17
C SER A 115 -0.83 12.16 19.96
N PRO A 116 -0.14 11.68 21.00
CA PRO A 116 1.11 10.97 20.84
C PRO A 116 0.98 9.78 19.88
N ALA A 117 2.06 9.44 19.18
CA ALA A 117 2.09 8.28 18.31
C ALA A 117 1.94 6.99 19.14
N THR A 118 0.89 6.23 18.88
CA THR A 118 0.62 4.92 19.48
C THR A 118 0.96 3.77 18.53
N ASP A 119 1.20 4.11 17.25
CA ASP A 119 1.56 3.18 16.21
C ASP A 119 2.31 3.93 15.08
N HIS A 120 3.01 3.19 14.23
CA HIS A 120 3.70 3.77 13.06
C HIS A 120 2.75 4.09 11.90
N ASP A 121 1.55 3.51 11.89
CA ASP A 121 0.59 3.60 10.78
C ASP A 121 0.01 5.00 10.55
N LEU A 122 0.32 5.94 11.44
CA LEU A 122 -0.03 7.35 11.27
C LEU A 122 0.32 7.91 9.88
N GLY A 123 1.44 7.44 9.29
CA GLY A 123 1.91 7.93 8.00
C GLY A 123 0.86 7.68 6.90
N PHE A 124 0.51 6.42 6.66
CA PHE A 124 -0.42 6.13 5.57
C PHE A 124 -1.87 6.45 5.92
N GLN A 125 -2.29 6.37 7.19
CA GLN A 125 -3.63 6.81 7.60
C GLN A 125 -3.92 8.23 7.11
N VAL A 126 -2.99 9.18 7.38
CA VAL A 126 -3.18 10.57 6.97
C VAL A 126 -2.82 10.83 5.51
N MET A 127 -1.89 10.07 4.91
CA MET A 127 -1.61 10.23 3.48
C MET A 127 -2.77 9.75 2.61
N CYS A 128 -3.43 8.64 2.97
CA CYS A 128 -4.62 8.17 2.27
C CYS A 128 -5.80 9.16 2.38
N SER A 129 -5.99 9.79 3.55
CA SER A 129 -7.08 10.72 3.83
C SER A 129 -6.73 12.18 3.51
N PHE A 130 -6.07 12.87 4.44
CA PHE A 130 -5.67 14.28 4.30
C PHE A 130 -4.73 14.51 3.11
N GLY A 131 -3.83 13.57 2.80
CA GLY A 131 -2.91 13.66 1.67
C GLY A 131 -3.64 13.74 0.34
N ASN A 132 -4.60 12.83 0.09
CA ASN A 132 -5.45 12.89 -1.10
C ASN A 132 -6.36 14.12 -1.09
N GLY A 133 -6.96 14.45 0.05
CA GLY A 133 -7.76 15.66 0.20
C GLY A 133 -6.96 16.92 -0.14
N TYR A 134 -5.76 17.08 0.41
CA TYR A 134 -4.87 18.21 0.08
C TYR A 134 -4.44 18.21 -1.38
N ARG A 135 -4.13 17.07 -1.95
CA ARG A 135 -3.76 16.94 -3.36
C ARG A 135 -4.86 17.48 -4.28
N LEU A 136 -6.12 17.18 -3.98
CA LEU A 136 -7.27 17.51 -4.81
C LEU A 136 -7.85 18.90 -4.54
N THR A 137 -7.92 19.33 -3.27
CA THR A 137 -8.61 20.57 -2.86
C THR A 137 -7.69 21.73 -2.53
N LYS A 138 -6.43 21.44 -2.17
CA LYS A 138 -5.47 22.41 -1.62
C LYS A 138 -5.91 23.03 -0.29
N ASN A 139 -6.79 22.37 0.45
CA ASN A 139 -7.23 22.84 1.76
C ASN A 139 -6.03 23.04 2.70
N PRO A 140 -5.76 24.28 3.20
CA PRO A 140 -4.59 24.57 4.02
C PRO A 140 -4.66 23.90 5.41
N GLU A 141 -5.84 23.57 5.92
CA GLU A 141 -5.99 22.88 7.20
C GLU A 141 -5.48 21.42 7.07
N TYR A 142 -5.72 20.77 5.94
CA TYR A 142 -5.18 19.45 5.67
C TYR A 142 -3.65 19.44 5.67
N LYS A 143 -3.03 20.47 5.09
CA LYS A 143 -1.58 20.63 5.15
C LYS A 143 -1.07 20.72 6.58
N LYS A 144 -1.78 21.45 7.47
CA LYS A 144 -1.41 21.59 8.89
C LYS A 144 -1.48 20.24 9.62
N VAL A 145 -2.53 19.46 9.35
CA VAL A 145 -2.68 18.11 9.92
C VAL A 145 -1.53 17.22 9.48
N LEU A 146 -1.23 17.17 8.18
CA LEU A 146 -0.14 16.36 7.62
C LEU A 146 1.22 16.72 8.24
N LEU A 147 1.56 18.01 8.33
CA LEU A 147 2.83 18.46 8.93
C LEU A 147 2.93 18.07 10.41
N ARG A 148 1.85 18.28 11.17
CA ARG A 148 1.82 17.92 12.59
C ARG A 148 1.93 16.41 12.80
N THR A 149 1.25 15.62 11.97
CA THR A 149 1.33 14.16 12.05
C THR A 149 2.73 13.64 11.67
N ALA A 150 3.40 14.29 10.72
CA ALA A 150 4.80 13.96 10.40
C ALA A 150 5.74 14.18 11.58
N ASP A 151 5.58 15.29 12.31
CA ASP A 151 6.36 15.53 13.54
C ASP A 151 6.01 14.51 14.63
N THR A 152 4.74 14.11 14.74
CA THR A 152 4.29 13.08 15.68
C THR A 152 4.91 11.71 15.34
N LEU A 153 4.87 11.30 14.07
CA LEU A 153 5.49 10.06 13.60
C LEU A 153 7.01 10.07 13.85
N ALA A 154 7.66 11.21 13.63
CA ALA A 154 9.09 11.37 13.86
C ALA A 154 9.52 11.14 15.32
N THR A 155 8.59 11.26 16.29
CA THR A 155 8.88 10.95 17.70
C THR A 155 9.21 9.48 17.95
N LEU A 156 8.79 8.59 17.05
CA LEU A 156 9.10 7.15 17.10
C LEU A 156 10.49 6.81 16.52
N PHE A 157 11.19 7.78 15.92
CA PHE A 157 12.49 7.54 15.34
C PHE A 157 13.58 7.38 16.42
N ASN A 158 14.31 6.28 16.36
CA ASN A 158 15.48 6.08 17.22
C ASN A 158 16.77 6.29 16.41
N PRO A 159 17.55 7.37 16.68
CA PRO A 159 18.75 7.67 15.91
C PRO A 159 19.89 6.66 16.08
N LYS A 160 19.91 5.87 17.16
CA LYS A 160 20.91 4.81 17.35
C LYS A 160 20.60 3.59 16.47
N VAL A 161 19.33 3.27 16.27
CA VAL A 161 18.87 2.21 15.37
C VAL A 161 18.83 2.71 13.92
N GLY A 162 18.42 3.95 13.73
CA GLY A 162 18.21 4.57 12.42
C GLY A 162 16.86 4.27 11.80
N THR A 163 15.87 3.78 12.59
CA THR A 163 14.51 3.45 12.12
C THR A 163 13.43 4.01 13.05
N ILE A 164 12.20 4.07 12.54
CA ILE A 164 10.99 4.35 13.28
C ILE A 164 10.57 3.06 14.01
N LEU A 165 10.27 3.17 15.30
CA LEU A 165 9.67 2.11 16.10
C LEU A 165 8.25 1.84 15.58
N SER A 166 7.94 0.58 15.26
CA SER A 166 6.62 0.25 14.73
C SER A 166 5.56 0.21 15.80
N TRP A 167 5.78 -0.55 16.85
CA TRP A 167 4.82 -0.69 17.94
C TRP A 167 5.43 -0.22 19.26
N PRO A 168 5.12 1.01 19.69
CA PRO A 168 5.55 1.56 20.99
C PRO A 168 4.73 0.99 22.18
N ARG A 169 3.90 -0.01 21.94
CA ARG A 169 3.01 -0.70 22.85
C ARG A 169 3.37 -2.19 22.97
N ASP A 170 2.87 -2.85 24.01
CA ASP A 170 2.96 -4.30 24.09
C ASP A 170 2.13 -4.94 22.97
N VAL A 171 2.71 -5.90 22.29
CA VAL A 171 2.04 -6.70 21.27
C VAL A 171 1.82 -8.09 21.84
N PRO A 172 0.57 -8.61 21.87
CA PRO A 172 0.28 -9.91 22.43
C PRO A 172 1.14 -11.02 21.82
N ASN A 173 1.61 -11.94 22.67
CA ASN A 173 2.45 -13.09 22.30
C ASN A 173 3.82 -12.73 21.69
N MET A 174 4.32 -11.51 21.92
CA MET A 174 5.61 -11.07 21.41
C MET A 174 6.49 -10.52 22.51
N GLU A 175 7.63 -11.18 22.72
CA GLU A 175 8.71 -10.69 23.55
C GLU A 175 9.68 -9.86 22.69
N TRP A 176 9.29 -8.60 22.41
CA TRP A 176 10.16 -7.64 21.68
C TRP A 176 10.52 -6.46 22.58
N PRO A 177 11.44 -6.67 23.49
CA PRO A 177 11.62 -5.74 24.62
C PRO A 177 12.25 -4.41 24.25
N GLN A 178 12.70 -4.23 23.00
CA GLN A 178 13.60 -3.13 22.68
C GLN A 178 13.01 -2.20 21.60
N HIS A 179 13.41 -2.40 20.37
CA HIS A 179 12.98 -1.60 19.22
C HIS A 179 12.61 -2.55 18.08
N ASN A 180 11.34 -2.56 17.71
CA ASN A 180 10.85 -3.38 16.62
C ASN A 180 10.58 -2.48 15.41
N THR A 181 10.90 -2.99 14.22
CA THR A 181 10.59 -2.34 12.94
C THR A 181 9.99 -3.40 12.04
N ILE A 182 8.81 -3.13 11.47
CA ILE A 182 8.18 -4.02 10.52
C ILE A 182 8.32 -3.47 9.09
N MET A 183 8.16 -4.34 8.11
CA MET A 183 8.30 -3.96 6.69
C MET A 183 7.27 -2.91 6.27
N ASP A 184 6.09 -2.97 6.84
CA ASP A 184 4.97 -2.05 6.63
C ASP A 184 5.35 -0.58 6.89
N ASN A 185 6.32 -0.36 7.78
CA ASN A 185 6.82 0.99 8.07
C ASN A 185 7.31 1.74 6.82
N MET A 186 7.70 1.02 5.77
CA MET A 186 8.16 1.64 4.53
C MET A 186 7.11 2.54 3.88
N ILE A 187 5.82 2.20 3.98
CA ILE A 187 4.75 3.04 3.40
C ILE A 187 4.53 4.33 4.18
N ASN A 188 4.87 4.36 5.46
CA ASN A 188 4.70 5.52 6.32
C ASN A 188 5.75 6.61 6.06
N LEU A 189 6.86 6.27 5.42
CA LEU A 189 7.93 7.21 5.07
C LEU A 189 7.47 8.28 4.06
N GLU A 190 6.43 7.99 3.29
CA GLU A 190 5.86 8.93 2.32
C GLU A 190 5.43 10.24 2.99
N LEU A 191 4.83 10.17 4.18
CA LEU A 191 4.47 11.35 4.96
C LEU A 191 5.69 12.20 5.33
N LEU A 192 6.80 11.58 5.73
CA LEU A 192 8.02 12.30 6.11
C LEU A 192 8.68 12.98 4.91
N PHE A 193 8.75 12.29 3.77
CA PHE A 193 9.23 12.88 2.52
C PHE A 193 8.34 14.03 2.07
N TRP A 194 7.02 13.84 2.10
CA TRP A 194 6.07 14.87 1.73
C TRP A 194 6.20 16.10 2.64
N ALA A 195 6.25 15.89 3.95
CA ALA A 195 6.34 16.97 4.93
C ALA A 195 7.60 17.82 4.74
N SER A 196 8.76 17.17 4.55
CA SER A 196 10.04 17.88 4.33
C SER A 196 10.02 18.78 3.08
N LYS A 197 9.26 18.41 2.04
CA LYS A 197 9.09 19.16 0.79
C LYS A 197 8.00 20.24 0.87
N ASN A 198 7.15 20.19 1.91
CA ASN A 198 5.99 21.07 2.05
C ASN A 198 6.04 22.01 3.26
N GLY A 199 7.25 22.28 3.79
CA GLY A 199 7.48 23.24 4.85
C GLY A 199 7.73 22.64 6.24
N GLY A 200 7.83 21.31 6.34
CA GLY A 200 8.34 20.63 7.51
C GLY A 200 9.86 20.65 7.60
N ASP A 201 10.40 20.15 8.71
CA ASP A 201 11.84 20.12 8.97
C ASP A 201 12.56 19.14 8.01
N LYS A 202 13.74 19.53 7.51
CA LYS A 202 14.57 18.68 6.64
C LYS A 202 14.97 17.35 7.31
N ARG A 203 15.11 17.33 8.64
CA ARG A 203 15.38 16.08 9.38
C ARG A 203 14.40 14.96 9.08
N LEU A 204 13.14 15.27 8.71
CA LEU A 204 12.14 14.27 8.34
C LEU A 204 12.56 13.47 7.10
N TYR A 205 13.14 14.15 6.12
CA TYR A 205 13.75 13.49 4.96
C TYR A 205 14.91 12.59 5.36
N ASP A 206 15.82 13.08 6.18
CA ASP A 206 17.00 12.34 6.62
C ASP A 206 16.59 11.09 7.45
N MET A 207 15.55 11.19 8.28
CA MET A 207 14.96 10.07 9.01
C MET A 207 14.36 9.00 8.07
N ALA A 208 13.62 9.44 7.05
CA ALA A 208 13.03 8.52 6.08
C ALA A 208 14.11 7.78 5.27
N VAL A 209 15.15 8.47 4.81
CA VAL A 209 16.29 7.84 4.11
C VAL A 209 17.03 6.87 5.03
N SER A 210 17.32 7.27 6.28
CA SER A 210 17.95 6.40 7.27
C SER A 210 17.15 5.12 7.50
N HIS A 211 15.83 5.27 7.68
CA HIS A 211 14.94 4.12 7.86
C HIS A 211 15.01 3.16 6.66
N ALA A 212 14.92 3.68 5.44
CA ALA A 212 14.98 2.88 4.22
C ALA A 212 16.33 2.15 4.08
N ASP A 213 17.45 2.83 4.37
CA ASP A 213 18.79 2.23 4.32
C ASP A 213 18.99 1.11 5.34
N VAL A 214 18.54 1.31 6.57
CA VAL A 214 18.64 0.31 7.64
C VAL A 214 17.74 -0.88 7.35
N THR A 215 16.53 -0.63 6.84
CA THR A 215 15.60 -1.68 6.42
C THR A 215 16.18 -2.51 5.28
N MET A 216 16.75 -1.87 4.25
CA MET A 216 17.41 -2.54 3.13
C MET A 216 18.51 -3.49 3.62
N LYS A 217 19.31 -3.05 4.60
CA LYS A 217 20.43 -3.83 5.15
C LYS A 217 19.99 -5.00 6.02
N ASN A 218 18.90 -4.85 6.79
CA ASN A 218 18.60 -5.75 7.89
C ASN A 218 17.35 -6.61 7.70
N HIS A 219 16.37 -6.17 6.87
CA HIS A 219 15.09 -6.87 6.73
C HIS A 219 15.09 -7.92 5.61
N PHE A 220 16.19 -8.09 4.89
CA PHE A 220 16.23 -9.03 3.77
C PHE A 220 17.26 -10.14 4.01
N ARG A 221 16.88 -11.30 3.51
CA ARG A 221 17.79 -12.46 3.40
C ARG A 221 18.64 -12.31 2.13
N PRO A 222 19.71 -13.11 1.96
CA PRO A 222 20.56 -13.05 0.78
C PRO A 222 19.83 -13.24 -0.55
N ASP A 223 18.66 -13.89 -0.55
CA ASP A 223 17.80 -14.11 -1.71
C ASP A 223 16.76 -13.00 -1.91
N TYR A 224 16.85 -11.89 -1.20
CA TYR A 224 15.94 -10.75 -1.21
C TYR A 224 14.52 -11.05 -0.71
N THR A 225 14.28 -12.17 -0.04
CA THR A 225 13.04 -12.37 0.71
C THR A 225 13.08 -11.59 2.02
N SER A 226 11.95 -10.97 2.39
CA SER A 226 11.89 -10.12 3.57
C SER A 226 11.54 -10.88 4.84
N TYR A 227 12.13 -10.44 5.97
CA TYR A 227 11.52 -10.65 7.29
C TYR A 227 10.36 -9.67 7.46
N HIS A 228 9.29 -10.10 8.12
CA HIS A 228 8.23 -9.16 8.50
C HIS A 228 8.75 -8.16 9.53
N VAL A 229 9.38 -8.64 10.59
CA VAL A 229 9.84 -7.86 11.72
C VAL A 229 11.33 -8.02 11.93
N VAL A 230 12.03 -6.92 12.22
CA VAL A 230 13.39 -6.96 12.75
C VAL A 230 13.42 -6.26 14.11
N VAL A 231 14.02 -6.94 15.06
CA VAL A 231 14.20 -6.46 16.44
C VAL A 231 15.63 -5.98 16.62
N TYR A 232 15.76 -4.79 17.20
CA TYR A 232 17.05 -4.13 17.45
C TYR A 232 17.25 -3.85 18.94
N ASP A 233 18.50 -3.85 19.36
CA ASP A 233 18.90 -3.27 20.63
C ASP A 233 18.80 -1.74 20.51
N ARG A 234 17.94 -1.14 21.33
CA ARG A 234 17.61 0.28 21.26
C ARG A 234 18.78 1.22 21.65
N GLU A 235 19.77 0.71 22.39
CA GLU A 235 20.90 1.48 22.89
C GLU A 235 22.09 1.41 21.96
N THR A 236 22.30 0.27 21.29
CA THR A 236 23.45 0.06 20.40
C THR A 236 23.09 0.12 18.93
N GLY A 237 21.81 0.04 18.58
CA GLY A 237 21.32 -0.04 17.20
C GLY A 237 21.57 -1.39 16.52
N LYS A 238 22.10 -2.39 17.21
CA LYS A 238 22.42 -3.69 16.61
C LYS A 238 21.18 -4.53 16.38
N LYS A 239 21.09 -5.15 15.22
CA LYS A 239 20.08 -6.17 14.94
C LYS A 239 20.23 -7.34 15.91
N ILE A 240 19.14 -7.70 16.57
CA ILE A 240 19.05 -8.88 17.46
C ILE A 240 18.57 -10.08 16.65
N LYS A 241 17.41 -9.96 15.97
CA LYS A 241 16.81 -11.05 15.20
C LYS A 241 15.88 -10.52 14.11
N GLY A 242 15.60 -11.36 13.10
CA GLY A 242 14.50 -11.19 12.16
C GLY A 242 13.44 -12.26 12.46
N VAL A 243 12.18 -11.87 12.52
CA VAL A 243 11.05 -12.73 12.87
C VAL A 243 9.82 -12.38 12.03
N THR A 244 8.72 -13.11 12.22
CA THR A 244 7.42 -12.76 11.69
C THR A 244 6.40 -12.50 12.79
N HIS A 245 5.35 -11.75 12.45
CA HIS A 245 4.14 -11.63 13.25
C HIS A 245 2.93 -12.13 12.46
N GLN A 246 2.82 -11.70 11.20
CA GLN A 246 1.70 -12.04 10.32
C GLN A 246 2.03 -13.15 9.33
N GLY A 247 3.31 -13.48 9.11
CA GLY A 247 3.73 -14.58 8.24
C GLY A 247 3.60 -15.95 8.89
N TYR A 248 3.79 -16.98 8.08
CA TYR A 248 3.69 -18.37 8.51
C TYR A 248 4.79 -18.77 9.49
N ASP A 249 6.03 -18.36 9.20
CA ASP A 249 7.23 -18.73 9.97
C ASP A 249 8.29 -17.65 9.85
N ASP A 250 9.22 -17.56 10.81
CA ASP A 250 10.32 -16.58 10.78
C ASP A 250 11.21 -16.71 9.54
N ALA A 251 11.28 -17.88 8.93
CA ALA A 251 12.01 -18.12 7.68
C ALA A 251 11.15 -17.92 6.43
N SER A 252 9.83 -17.75 6.56
CA SER A 252 8.92 -17.63 5.42
C SER A 252 8.95 -16.23 4.78
N MET A 253 8.30 -16.09 3.63
CA MET A 253 8.08 -14.85 2.95
C MET A 253 6.59 -14.50 2.97
N TRP A 254 6.18 -13.70 3.95
CA TRP A 254 4.83 -13.16 4.00
C TRP A 254 4.56 -12.26 2.79
N ALA A 255 3.49 -12.55 2.05
CA ALA A 255 3.26 -11.92 0.75
C ALA A 255 3.06 -10.40 0.86
N ARG A 256 2.30 -9.94 1.85
CA ARG A 256 2.04 -8.50 2.04
C ARG A 256 3.27 -7.75 2.54
N GLY A 257 4.11 -8.36 3.39
CA GLY A 257 5.39 -7.79 3.79
C GLY A 257 6.32 -7.56 2.59
N GLN A 258 6.43 -8.54 1.70
CA GLN A 258 7.21 -8.37 0.46
C GLN A 258 6.57 -7.32 -0.48
N ALA A 259 5.24 -7.24 -0.52
CA ALA A 259 4.52 -6.22 -1.29
C ALA A 259 4.82 -4.80 -0.76
N TRP A 260 4.85 -4.61 0.56
CA TRP A 260 5.24 -3.33 1.17
C TRP A 260 6.68 -2.96 0.86
N ALA A 261 7.58 -3.93 0.76
CA ALA A 261 8.95 -3.67 0.31
C ALA A 261 9.00 -3.15 -1.13
N ILE A 262 8.26 -3.77 -2.05
CA ILE A 262 8.22 -3.35 -3.45
C ILE A 262 7.68 -1.92 -3.55
N TYR A 263 6.53 -1.65 -2.95
CA TYR A 263 5.93 -0.32 -2.91
C TYR A 263 6.88 0.69 -2.26
N GLY A 264 7.39 0.36 -1.08
CA GLY A 264 8.20 1.25 -0.27
C GLY A 264 9.49 1.68 -0.98
N TYR A 265 10.26 0.75 -1.57
CA TYR A 265 11.49 1.11 -2.28
C TYR A 265 11.24 1.82 -3.61
N THR A 266 10.13 1.53 -4.29
CA THR A 266 9.70 2.30 -5.46
C THR A 266 9.40 3.75 -5.06
N MET A 267 8.65 3.95 -3.99
CA MET A 267 8.32 5.24 -3.42
C MET A 267 9.58 6.00 -2.94
N VAL A 268 10.47 5.33 -2.21
CA VAL A 268 11.72 5.96 -1.76
C VAL A 268 12.58 6.41 -2.94
N TYR A 269 12.64 5.63 -4.02
CA TYR A 269 13.32 6.08 -5.24
C TYR A 269 12.64 7.31 -5.84
N ARG A 270 11.31 7.34 -5.93
CA ARG A 270 10.56 8.54 -6.39
C ARG A 270 10.95 9.78 -5.60
N GLU A 271 11.11 9.65 -4.30
CA GLU A 271 11.35 10.77 -3.39
C GLU A 271 12.82 11.24 -3.37
N THR A 272 13.77 10.30 -3.56
CA THR A 272 15.21 10.54 -3.40
C THR A 272 15.98 10.62 -4.71
N HIS A 273 15.51 9.93 -5.75
CA HIS A 273 16.23 9.65 -7.00
C HIS A 273 17.60 8.98 -6.80
N ASP A 274 17.81 8.32 -5.64
CA ASP A 274 19.03 7.54 -5.39
C ASP A 274 18.92 6.17 -6.08
N PRO A 275 19.77 5.86 -7.08
CA PRO A 275 19.66 4.65 -7.89
C PRO A 275 19.78 3.35 -7.10
N LYS A 276 20.37 3.37 -5.91
CA LYS A 276 20.43 2.18 -5.04
C LYS A 276 19.05 1.66 -4.66
N PHE A 277 18.07 2.56 -4.44
CA PHE A 277 16.71 2.17 -4.09
C PHE A 277 15.95 1.61 -5.29
N LEU A 278 16.18 2.14 -6.49
CA LEU A 278 15.61 1.59 -7.71
C LEU A 278 16.15 0.17 -8.00
N ASP A 279 17.47 0.00 -7.93
CA ASP A 279 18.10 -1.31 -8.09
C ASP A 279 17.55 -2.33 -7.07
N PHE A 280 17.36 -1.88 -5.83
CA PHE A 280 16.81 -2.74 -4.79
C PHE A 280 15.33 -3.05 -5.02
N ALA A 281 14.51 -2.08 -5.45
CA ALA A 281 13.12 -2.29 -5.83
C ALA A 281 12.98 -3.37 -6.92
N HIS A 282 13.85 -3.34 -7.94
CA HIS A 282 13.88 -4.38 -8.98
C HIS A 282 14.18 -5.78 -8.42
N LYS A 283 15.15 -5.89 -7.50
CA LYS A 283 15.54 -7.17 -6.89
C LYS A 283 14.42 -7.80 -6.08
N VAL A 284 13.81 -7.02 -5.19
CA VAL A 284 12.68 -7.51 -4.34
C VAL A 284 11.43 -7.80 -5.17
N THR A 285 11.23 -7.07 -6.27
CA THR A 285 10.14 -7.32 -7.22
C THR A 285 10.36 -8.64 -7.96
N ARG A 286 11.57 -8.92 -8.44
CA ARG A 286 11.87 -10.17 -9.16
C ARG A 286 11.53 -11.38 -8.30
N VAL A 287 11.96 -11.40 -7.04
CA VAL A 287 11.69 -12.50 -6.11
C VAL A 287 10.19 -12.74 -5.92
N TYR A 288 9.41 -11.67 -5.86
CA TYR A 288 7.96 -11.77 -5.74
C TYR A 288 7.32 -12.34 -7.02
N LEU A 289 7.67 -11.78 -8.19
CA LEU A 289 7.09 -12.18 -9.47
C LEU A 289 7.42 -13.63 -9.84
N ASP A 290 8.64 -14.10 -9.54
CA ASP A 290 9.09 -15.47 -9.83
C ASP A 290 8.37 -16.54 -8.98
N ARG A 291 7.79 -16.14 -7.85
CA ARG A 291 7.04 -17.02 -6.93
C ARG A 291 5.53 -16.94 -7.08
N LEU A 292 5.01 -16.07 -7.95
CA LEU A 292 3.58 -15.94 -8.17
C LEU A 292 2.98 -17.22 -8.77
N PRO A 293 1.78 -17.62 -8.31
CA PRO A 293 1.00 -18.64 -8.97
C PRO A 293 0.48 -18.17 -10.33
N LYS A 294 -0.08 -19.08 -11.13
CA LYS A 294 -0.52 -18.81 -12.51
C LYS A 294 -1.58 -17.70 -12.62
N ASP A 295 -2.42 -17.56 -11.60
CA ASP A 295 -3.46 -16.53 -11.50
C ASP A 295 -2.94 -15.14 -11.09
N ASN A 296 -1.63 -14.99 -10.84
CA ASN A 296 -0.95 -13.77 -10.41
C ASN A 296 -1.42 -13.18 -9.06
N ILE A 297 -2.25 -13.89 -8.28
CA ILE A 297 -2.61 -13.51 -6.93
C ILE A 297 -1.78 -14.34 -5.95
N PRO A 298 -0.97 -13.75 -5.08
CA PRO A 298 -0.10 -14.49 -4.17
C PRO A 298 -0.92 -15.28 -3.14
N TYR A 299 -0.36 -16.36 -2.64
CA TYR A 299 -0.79 -16.92 -1.37
C TYR A 299 -0.49 -15.92 -0.25
N TRP A 300 -1.21 -16.00 0.85
CA TRP A 300 -0.99 -15.11 2.01
C TRP A 300 0.45 -15.14 2.53
N ASP A 301 1.09 -16.32 2.40
CA ASP A 301 2.52 -16.51 2.60
C ASP A 301 3.01 -17.46 1.49
N PHE A 302 4.14 -17.14 0.86
CA PHE A 302 4.69 -17.95 -0.23
C PHE A 302 5.24 -19.32 0.22
N ASN A 303 5.33 -19.53 1.53
CA ASN A 303 5.74 -20.77 2.17
C ASN A 303 4.60 -21.42 2.97
N ALA A 304 3.34 -20.98 2.76
CA ALA A 304 2.19 -21.56 3.45
C ALA A 304 2.13 -23.08 3.25
N PRO A 305 1.90 -23.87 4.32
CA PRO A 305 2.06 -25.33 4.28
C PRO A 305 0.97 -26.04 3.46
N ASP A 306 -0.15 -25.37 3.23
CA ASP A 306 -1.33 -25.89 2.53
C ASP A 306 -1.43 -25.45 1.07
N ILE A 307 -0.36 -24.88 0.49
CA ILE A 307 -0.29 -24.63 -0.96
C ILE A 307 -0.46 -25.96 -1.73
N PRO A 308 -1.33 -26.05 -2.77
CA PRO A 308 -1.98 -24.93 -3.47
C PRO A 308 -3.35 -24.47 -2.90
N ASN A 309 -3.79 -24.99 -1.76
CA ASN A 309 -5.10 -24.70 -1.17
C ASN A 309 -5.08 -23.55 -0.16
N ALA A 310 -3.91 -22.95 0.06
CA ALA A 310 -3.73 -21.80 0.95
C ALA A 310 -4.58 -20.59 0.49
N PRO A 311 -5.08 -19.77 1.44
CA PRO A 311 -5.75 -18.51 1.11
C PRO A 311 -4.88 -17.59 0.26
N ARG A 312 -5.53 -16.75 -0.55
CA ARG A 312 -4.88 -15.73 -1.38
C ARG A 312 -4.91 -14.36 -0.69
N ASP A 313 -3.86 -13.57 -0.89
CA ASP A 313 -3.79 -12.19 -0.38
C ASP A 313 -4.09 -11.18 -1.51
N ALA A 314 -5.36 -10.74 -1.57
CA ALA A 314 -5.82 -9.76 -2.54
C ALA A 314 -5.16 -8.39 -2.32
N SER A 315 -4.90 -8.02 -1.06
CA SER A 315 -4.28 -6.72 -0.74
C SER A 315 -2.83 -6.66 -1.18
N ALA A 316 -2.07 -7.75 -1.02
CA ALA A 316 -0.71 -7.84 -1.53
C ALA A 316 -0.67 -7.69 -3.07
N ALA A 317 -1.61 -8.34 -3.78
CA ALA A 317 -1.72 -8.19 -5.23
C ALA A 317 -2.03 -6.74 -5.64
N ALA A 318 -2.96 -6.07 -4.96
CA ALA A 318 -3.32 -4.68 -5.26
C ALA A 318 -2.15 -3.72 -5.02
N VAL A 319 -1.44 -3.88 -3.90
CA VAL A 319 -0.25 -3.07 -3.56
C VAL A 319 0.86 -3.27 -4.60
N VAL A 320 1.14 -4.52 -4.98
CA VAL A 320 2.17 -4.81 -5.99
C VAL A 320 1.75 -4.29 -7.36
N ALA A 321 0.48 -4.43 -7.76
CA ALA A 321 0.01 -3.88 -9.03
C ALA A 321 0.23 -2.35 -9.10
N SER A 322 -0.10 -1.62 -8.04
CA SER A 322 0.17 -0.17 -7.93
C SER A 322 1.67 0.13 -8.03
N ALA A 323 2.49 -0.59 -7.27
CA ALA A 323 3.94 -0.40 -7.27
C ALA A 323 4.57 -0.71 -8.63
N LEU A 324 4.12 -1.76 -9.32
CA LEU A 324 4.63 -2.14 -10.65
C LEU A 324 4.31 -1.09 -11.72
N ILE A 325 3.14 -0.43 -11.65
CA ILE A 325 2.79 0.65 -12.59
C ILE A 325 3.78 1.80 -12.43
N GLU A 326 4.07 2.21 -11.19
CA GLU A 326 5.03 3.28 -10.91
C GLU A 326 6.47 2.85 -11.24
N LEU A 327 6.89 1.65 -10.84
CA LEU A 327 8.23 1.12 -11.09
C LEU A 327 8.51 1.00 -12.60
N ALA A 328 7.50 0.68 -13.40
CA ALA A 328 7.60 0.66 -14.86
C ALA A 328 7.96 2.03 -15.45
N ASP A 329 7.48 3.13 -14.84
CA ASP A 329 7.81 4.49 -15.30
C ASP A 329 9.26 4.88 -15.01
N PHE A 330 9.89 4.25 -14.04
CA PHE A 330 11.31 4.44 -13.70
C PHE A 330 12.24 3.47 -14.43
N THR A 331 11.69 2.46 -15.12
CA THR A 331 12.44 1.39 -15.76
C THR A 331 12.82 1.77 -17.19
N THR A 332 14.13 1.82 -17.49
CA THR A 332 14.64 2.14 -18.84
C THR A 332 14.67 0.92 -19.78
N ASP A 333 14.75 -0.29 -19.24
CA ASP A 333 14.64 -1.55 -20.01
C ASP A 333 13.19 -1.73 -20.47
N THR A 334 12.98 -1.67 -21.78
CA THR A 334 11.63 -1.76 -22.38
C THR A 334 10.95 -3.11 -22.17
N ALA A 335 11.72 -4.21 -22.12
CA ALA A 335 11.17 -5.54 -21.88
C ALA A 335 10.68 -5.66 -20.44
N LEU A 336 11.47 -5.21 -19.49
CA LEU A 336 11.14 -5.19 -18.07
C LEU A 336 9.96 -4.23 -17.77
N CYS A 337 9.96 -3.05 -18.36
CA CYS A 337 8.84 -2.10 -18.28
C CYS A 337 7.52 -2.75 -18.76
N LYS A 338 7.56 -3.44 -19.89
CA LYS A 338 6.40 -4.17 -20.43
C LYS A 338 5.97 -5.30 -19.50
N GLU A 339 6.92 -6.06 -18.97
CA GLU A 339 6.62 -7.14 -18.00
C GLU A 339 5.87 -6.60 -16.79
N TYR A 340 6.36 -5.52 -16.17
CA TYR A 340 5.72 -4.92 -14.99
C TYR A 340 4.30 -4.46 -15.27
N ARG A 341 4.07 -3.76 -16.37
CA ARG A 341 2.73 -3.32 -16.76
C ARG A 341 1.79 -4.50 -17.03
N THR A 342 2.28 -5.54 -17.73
CA THR A 342 1.50 -6.75 -18.01
C THR A 342 1.14 -7.50 -16.73
N LYS A 343 2.07 -7.60 -15.78
CA LYS A 343 1.82 -8.26 -14.49
C LYS A 343 0.83 -7.46 -13.63
N ALA A 344 0.96 -6.14 -13.59
CA ALA A 344 0.02 -5.26 -12.89
C ALA A 344 -1.40 -5.40 -13.46
N GLU A 345 -1.55 -5.34 -14.78
CA GLU A 345 -2.84 -5.53 -15.45
C GLU A 345 -3.45 -6.91 -15.16
N ALA A 346 -2.63 -7.97 -15.18
CA ALA A 346 -3.08 -9.32 -14.88
C ALA A 346 -3.60 -9.45 -13.44
N MET A 347 -2.91 -8.85 -12.46
CA MET A 347 -3.37 -8.80 -11.06
C MET A 347 -4.69 -8.05 -10.94
N LEU A 348 -4.79 -6.86 -11.53
CA LEU A 348 -6.01 -6.03 -11.48
C LEU A 348 -7.19 -6.72 -12.16
N LYS A 349 -6.95 -7.40 -13.27
CA LYS A 349 -7.95 -8.18 -13.97
C LYS A 349 -8.47 -9.31 -13.10
N GLU A 350 -7.59 -10.09 -12.47
CA GLU A 350 -7.96 -11.19 -11.59
C GLU A 350 -8.74 -10.68 -10.36
N LEU A 351 -8.29 -9.59 -9.74
CA LEU A 351 -8.99 -8.94 -8.63
C LEU A 351 -10.39 -8.43 -9.01
N SER A 352 -10.67 -8.19 -10.30
CA SER A 352 -11.95 -7.69 -10.81
C SER A 352 -12.94 -8.78 -11.15
N VAL A 353 -12.55 -10.06 -11.09
CA VAL A 353 -13.46 -11.18 -11.41
C VAL A 353 -14.36 -11.49 -10.21
N PRO A 354 -15.70 -11.55 -10.38
CA PRO A 354 -16.64 -11.78 -9.27
C PRO A 354 -16.36 -13.06 -8.44
N VAL A 355 -15.84 -14.11 -9.06
CA VAL A 355 -15.46 -15.36 -8.39
C VAL A 355 -14.30 -15.15 -7.42
N SER A 356 -13.39 -14.23 -7.73
CA SER A 356 -12.25 -13.90 -6.86
C SER A 356 -12.67 -13.32 -5.52
N TYR A 357 -13.78 -12.56 -5.46
CA TYR A 357 -14.29 -11.99 -4.20
C TYR A 357 -14.76 -13.05 -3.18
N THR A 358 -15.10 -14.25 -3.62
CA THR A 358 -15.52 -15.35 -2.74
C THR A 358 -14.36 -16.19 -2.24
N HIS A 359 -13.23 -16.18 -2.92
CA HIS A 359 -12.02 -16.96 -2.59
C HIS A 359 -10.86 -16.13 -2.08
N LEU A 360 -10.85 -14.82 -2.36
CA LEU A 360 -9.87 -13.88 -1.88
C LEU A 360 -10.27 -13.41 -0.46
N ARG A 361 -9.81 -14.11 0.55
CA ARG A 361 -9.87 -13.62 1.92
C ARG A 361 -8.57 -12.86 2.19
N ALA A 362 -8.68 -11.59 2.58
CA ALA A 362 -7.59 -10.99 3.33
C ALA A 362 -7.44 -11.82 4.60
N HIS A 363 -6.28 -12.44 4.79
CA HIS A 363 -5.97 -13.11 6.04
C HIS A 363 -5.65 -11.99 7.04
N GLU A 364 -6.71 -11.45 7.64
CA GLU A 364 -6.56 -10.56 8.78
C GLU A 364 -6.25 -11.43 9.99
N THR A 365 -4.99 -11.44 10.39
CA THR A 365 -4.67 -11.78 11.75
C THR A 365 -5.19 -10.62 12.59
N ASP A 366 -6.22 -10.87 13.40
CA ASP A 366 -6.62 -9.94 14.44
C ASP A 366 -5.41 -9.72 15.37
N SER A 367 -4.72 -8.60 15.20
CA SER A 367 -3.65 -8.13 16.07
C SER A 367 -4.20 -7.20 17.12
#